data_7b947469694cfb0711a0333c2b0c9b3f
#
_entry.id   7b947469694cfb0711a0333c2b0c9b3f
#
_cell.length_a   1.000
_cell.length_b   1.000
_cell.length_c   1.000
_cell.angle_alpha   90.00
_cell.angle_beta   90.00
_cell.angle_gamma   90.00
#
_symmetry.space_group_name_H-M   'P 1'
#
loop_
_entity.id
_entity.type
_entity.pdbx_description
1 polymer ?
#
loop_
_entity_poly.entity_id
_entity_poly.type
_entity_poly.pdbx_seq_one_letter_code
_entity_poly.pdbx_strand_id
1 'polypeptide(L)'
;MLERTPLARYLSRGNGKLHSGAPTRVQRRLRVAAHQAQKALQSIKFSKDFLSLMFRQRTIKQLVKTTGVGLHSGRRVELTLRPAAPNTGIVFHRIDLPEVVDLPAQAAMVKDTRMASVLSDGKVRVSTVEHLMSALAGLGIDNLHVDLTAEEVPIMDGSAATFVYLLRSAGIQEQASPKQFLRVLKIVEVRQGEGNDAKWARLEPHEGFAVAFSIDFRHPAIDSTASFAEIDFATDSYVKQISRARTFGFVNEVEALRSAGLARGGSFDNAIVMDEYRVLNSDGLRYDDEFVKHKILDAVGDLYLIGKPLVARYVACKSGHALNNQLVLKLLAQPDAFEIMSYASAAQAPQAFRHEWKLA
;
A
#
# COMPACT_ATOMS: atom_id res chain seq x y z
N MET A 1 -15.91 37.02 3.50
CA MET A 1 -15.22 38.29 3.17
C MET A 1 -15.10 38.45 1.65
N LEU A 2 -16.20 38.67 0.96
CA LEU A 2 -16.24 38.84 -0.51
C LEU A 2 -17.07 40.06 -0.97
N GLU A 3 -17.23 41.08 -0.09
CA GLU A 3 -18.08 42.24 -0.35
C GLU A 3 -17.33 43.54 -0.69
N ARG A 4 -16.07 43.50 -1.05
CA ARG A 4 -15.30 44.73 -1.34
C ARG A 4 -14.55 44.68 -2.65
N THR A 5 -15.24 44.35 -3.76
CA THR A 5 -14.69 44.60 -5.08
C THR A 5 -15.55 45.64 -5.81
N PRO A 6 -14.97 46.56 -6.60
CA PRO A 6 -15.69 47.59 -7.35
C PRO A 6 -16.80 47.03 -8.26
N LEU A 7 -16.69 45.77 -8.68
CA LEU A 7 -17.65 45.10 -9.55
C LEU A 7 -18.99 44.82 -8.86
N ALA A 8 -18.98 44.50 -7.53
CA ALA A 8 -20.20 44.23 -6.75
C ALA A 8 -21.05 45.50 -6.56
N ARG A 9 -20.44 46.70 -6.50
CA ARG A 9 -21.16 47.98 -6.39
C ARG A 9 -21.80 48.43 -7.72
N TYR A 10 -21.33 47.95 -8.86
CA TYR A 10 -21.90 48.28 -10.15
C TYR A 10 -23.18 47.50 -10.45
N LEU A 11 -23.30 46.28 -9.93
CA LEU A 11 -24.47 45.43 -10.15
C LEU A 11 -25.67 45.77 -9.23
N SER A 12 -25.47 46.44 -8.10
CA SER A 12 -26.52 46.77 -7.14
C SER A 12 -27.25 48.13 -7.40
N ARG A 13 -26.80 48.94 -8.38
CA ARG A 13 -27.38 50.25 -8.71
C ARG A 13 -28.23 50.31 -9.98
N GLY A 14 -28.75 49.19 -10.46
CA GLY A 14 -29.42 49.08 -11.76
C GLY A 14 -30.95 49.09 -11.76
N ASN A 15 -31.64 49.90 -10.91
CA ASN A 15 -33.08 50.13 -11.03
C ASN A 15 -33.38 51.60 -11.38
N GLY A 16 -32.79 52.09 -12.45
CA GLY A 16 -33.15 53.35 -13.10
C GLY A 16 -33.69 53.09 -14.50
N LYS A 17 -34.79 53.73 -14.87
CA LYS A 17 -35.52 53.59 -16.13
C LYS A 17 -34.57 53.48 -17.33
N LEU A 18 -34.64 52.39 -18.06
CA LEU A 18 -33.86 52.10 -19.27
C LEU A 18 -34.38 52.96 -20.43
N HIS A 19 -33.55 53.90 -20.91
CA HIS A 19 -33.68 54.45 -22.26
C HIS A 19 -33.36 53.34 -23.27
N SER A 20 -34.19 53.19 -24.29
CA SER A 20 -34.12 52.21 -25.39
C SER A 20 -32.97 52.51 -26.35
N GLY A 21 -31.75 52.39 -25.91
CA GLY A 21 -30.56 52.51 -26.75
C GLY A 21 -29.85 51.16 -26.88
N ALA A 22 -29.42 50.78 -28.09
CA ALA A 22 -28.66 49.56 -28.31
C ALA A 22 -27.39 49.56 -27.42
N PRO A 23 -27.01 48.43 -26.78
CA PRO A 23 -25.87 48.39 -25.88
C PRO A 23 -24.57 48.75 -26.59
N THR A 24 -23.78 49.64 -25.97
CA THR A 24 -22.49 50.06 -26.51
C THR A 24 -21.53 48.89 -26.74
N ARG A 25 -20.55 49.08 -27.63
CA ARG A 25 -19.52 48.04 -27.90
C ARG A 25 -18.80 47.58 -26.63
N VAL A 26 -18.62 48.46 -25.66
CA VAL A 26 -18.03 48.18 -24.35
C VAL A 26 -18.96 47.30 -23.48
N GLN A 27 -20.26 47.66 -23.45
CA GLN A 27 -21.27 46.87 -22.70
C GLN A 27 -21.44 45.46 -23.25
N ARG A 28 -21.38 45.30 -24.61
CA ARG A 28 -21.39 43.94 -25.22
C ARG A 28 -20.16 43.15 -24.85
N ARG A 29 -18.94 43.74 -24.87
CA ARG A 29 -17.70 43.06 -24.46
C ARG A 29 -17.73 42.64 -22.98
N LEU A 30 -18.22 43.50 -22.08
CA LEU A 30 -18.36 43.17 -20.66
C LEU A 30 -19.38 42.06 -20.43
N ARG A 31 -20.49 41.99 -21.14
CA ARG A 31 -21.46 40.90 -21.07
C ARG A 31 -20.87 39.57 -21.55
N VAL A 32 -20.10 39.58 -22.65
CA VAL A 32 -19.43 38.36 -23.14
C VAL A 32 -18.38 37.87 -22.14
N ALA A 33 -17.57 38.78 -21.59
CA ALA A 33 -16.57 38.44 -20.59
C ALA A 33 -17.21 37.88 -19.30
N ALA A 34 -18.30 38.49 -18.81
CA ALA A 34 -19.05 38.00 -17.67
C ALA A 34 -19.67 36.62 -17.91
N HIS A 35 -20.22 36.37 -19.11
CA HIS A 35 -20.78 35.08 -19.49
C HIS A 35 -19.70 33.99 -19.59
N GLN A 36 -18.52 34.33 -20.16
CA GLN A 36 -17.37 33.39 -20.19
C GLN A 36 -16.83 33.09 -18.79
N ALA A 37 -16.73 34.10 -17.94
CA ALA A 37 -16.32 33.91 -16.54
C ALA A 37 -17.33 33.03 -15.74
N GLN A 38 -18.62 33.23 -15.99
CA GLN A 38 -19.69 32.44 -15.37
C GLN A 38 -19.65 30.96 -15.83
N LYS A 39 -19.44 30.72 -17.14
CA LYS A 39 -19.24 29.36 -17.67
C LYS A 39 -17.99 28.70 -17.09
N ALA A 40 -16.87 29.44 -16.99
CA ALA A 40 -15.65 28.94 -16.37
C ALA A 40 -15.85 28.60 -14.88
N LEU A 41 -16.56 29.46 -14.12
CA LEU A 41 -16.91 29.20 -12.73
C LEU A 41 -17.83 27.99 -12.56
N GLN A 42 -18.83 27.82 -13.44
CA GLN A 42 -19.70 26.64 -13.46
C GLN A 42 -18.92 25.38 -13.79
N SER A 43 -18.01 25.44 -14.77
CA SER A 43 -17.12 24.31 -15.13
C SER A 43 -16.19 23.94 -13.98
N ILE A 44 -15.61 24.92 -13.26
CA ILE A 44 -14.76 24.68 -12.08
C ILE A 44 -15.59 24.08 -10.92
N LYS A 45 -16.81 24.57 -10.69
CA LYS A 45 -17.71 24.05 -9.67
C LYS A 45 -18.11 22.61 -9.99
N PHE A 46 -18.53 22.33 -11.22
CA PHE A 46 -18.88 20.99 -11.68
C PHE A 46 -17.69 20.04 -11.59
N SER A 47 -16.49 20.47 -11.95
CA SER A 47 -15.25 19.70 -11.80
C SER A 47 -14.94 19.40 -10.33
N LYS A 48 -15.11 20.36 -9.42
CA LYS A 48 -14.91 20.17 -7.97
C LYS A 48 -15.96 19.23 -7.37
N ASP A 49 -17.23 19.38 -7.75
CA ASP A 49 -18.31 18.52 -7.27
C ASP A 49 -18.14 17.09 -7.79
N PHE A 50 -17.72 16.93 -9.05
CA PHE A 50 -17.39 15.62 -9.63
C PHE A 50 -16.20 14.95 -8.93
N LEU A 51 -15.09 15.70 -8.72
CA LEU A 51 -13.93 15.23 -7.97
C LEU A 51 -14.29 14.90 -6.50
N SER A 52 -15.28 15.56 -5.91
CA SER A 52 -15.72 15.29 -4.54
C SER A 52 -16.41 13.93 -4.38
N LEU A 53 -16.96 13.38 -5.46
CA LEU A 53 -17.66 12.10 -5.48
C LEU A 53 -16.72 10.92 -5.76
N MET A 54 -15.56 11.15 -6.41
CA MET A 54 -14.64 10.09 -6.79
C MET A 54 -14.03 9.39 -5.57
N PHE A 55 -13.69 8.12 -5.73
CA PHE A 55 -12.88 7.42 -4.74
C PHE A 55 -11.46 7.98 -4.74
N ARG A 56 -10.98 8.45 -3.58
CA ARG A 56 -9.81 9.31 -3.48
C ARG A 56 -8.57 8.58 -3.00
N GLN A 57 -7.41 9.11 -3.39
CA GLN A 57 -6.13 8.73 -2.82
C GLN A 57 -6.07 9.09 -1.33
N ARG A 58 -5.18 8.40 -0.60
CA ARG A 58 -4.99 8.56 0.85
C ARG A 58 -3.53 8.74 1.20
N THR A 59 -3.31 9.55 2.23
CA THR A 59 -2.05 9.69 2.96
C THR A 59 -2.34 9.75 4.45
N ILE A 60 -1.33 9.92 5.30
CA ILE A 60 -1.52 10.18 6.75
C ILE A 60 -1.71 11.67 7.00
N LYS A 61 -2.37 12.04 8.13
CA LYS A 61 -2.62 13.46 8.48
C LYS A 61 -1.40 14.13 9.09
N GLN A 62 -0.67 13.41 9.92
CA GLN A 62 0.48 13.94 10.65
C GLN A 62 1.63 12.95 10.65
N LEU A 63 2.83 13.46 10.84
CA LEU A 63 4.04 12.68 10.98
C LEU A 63 3.95 11.78 12.22
N VAL A 64 4.47 10.55 12.10
CA VAL A 64 4.65 9.62 13.22
C VAL A 64 6.03 8.98 13.14
N LYS A 65 6.63 8.74 14.32
CA LYS A 65 7.97 8.15 14.46
C LYS A 65 7.96 6.94 15.37
N THR A 66 8.85 6.02 15.08
CA THR A 66 9.18 4.90 15.97
C THR A 66 10.64 4.53 15.83
N THR A 67 11.14 3.75 16.78
CA THR A 67 12.50 3.17 16.72
C THR A 67 12.38 1.68 16.94
N GLY A 68 13.17 0.91 16.20
CA GLY A 68 13.27 -0.54 16.34
C GLY A 68 14.61 -1.06 15.87
N VAL A 69 14.67 -2.34 15.59
CA VAL A 69 15.86 -3.03 15.06
C VAL A 69 15.52 -3.70 13.73
N GLY A 70 16.47 -3.74 12.80
CA GLY A 70 16.35 -4.54 11.59
C GLY A 70 16.44 -6.02 11.92
N LEU A 71 15.56 -6.84 11.35
CA LEU A 71 15.54 -8.29 11.60
C LEU A 71 16.86 -8.96 11.17
N HIS A 72 17.34 -8.58 9.98
CA HIS A 72 18.55 -9.19 9.41
C HIS A 72 19.83 -8.48 9.82
N SER A 73 19.84 -7.15 9.77
CA SER A 73 21.01 -6.35 10.10
C SER A 73 21.32 -6.27 11.61
N GLY A 74 20.29 -6.39 12.46
CA GLY A 74 20.39 -6.14 13.90
C GLY A 74 20.65 -4.69 14.26
N ARG A 75 20.69 -3.77 13.29
CA ARG A 75 20.95 -2.36 13.51
C ARG A 75 19.72 -1.65 14.03
N ARG A 76 19.93 -0.74 14.99
CA ARG A 76 18.91 0.19 15.41
C ARG A 76 18.56 1.14 14.27
N VAL A 77 17.28 1.35 14.06
CA VAL A 77 16.73 2.22 13.00
C VAL A 77 15.58 3.07 13.55
N GLU A 78 15.63 4.37 13.27
CA GLU A 78 14.49 5.26 13.43
C GLU A 78 13.73 5.26 12.11
N LEU A 79 12.43 4.99 12.20
CA LEU A 79 11.45 5.07 11.12
C LEU A 79 10.58 6.30 11.34
N THR A 80 10.52 7.19 10.33
CA THR A 80 9.59 8.31 10.31
C THR A 80 8.66 8.17 9.10
N LEU A 81 7.35 8.15 9.36
CA LEU A 81 6.32 8.18 8.33
C LEU A 81 5.80 9.60 8.20
N ARG A 82 5.83 10.18 7.00
CA ARG A 82 5.41 11.56 6.72
C ARG A 82 4.35 11.60 5.61
N PRO A 83 3.35 12.52 5.71
CA PRO A 83 2.41 12.74 4.63
C PRO A 83 3.14 13.05 3.31
N ALA A 84 2.59 12.57 2.21
CA ALA A 84 3.10 12.87 0.87
C ALA A 84 1.99 13.51 0.01
N ALA A 85 2.38 14.26 -1.02
CA ALA A 85 1.47 14.85 -1.98
C ALA A 85 0.72 13.76 -2.79
N PRO A 86 -0.44 14.08 -3.39
CA PRO A 86 -1.10 13.17 -4.33
C PRO A 86 -0.17 12.74 -5.47
N ASN A 87 -0.29 11.48 -5.88
CA ASN A 87 0.51 10.84 -6.96
C ASN A 87 2.01 10.70 -6.67
N THR A 88 2.44 10.87 -5.42
CA THR A 88 3.83 10.59 -5.00
C THR A 88 4.12 9.09 -5.00
N GLY A 89 3.12 8.26 -4.61
CA GLY A 89 3.35 6.87 -4.26
C GLY A 89 4.02 6.72 -2.89
N ILE A 90 4.58 5.55 -2.62
CA ILE A 90 5.36 5.28 -1.42
C ILE A 90 6.85 5.45 -1.77
N VAL A 91 7.56 6.30 -1.04
CA VAL A 91 8.98 6.59 -1.29
C VAL A 91 9.77 6.42 0.00
N PHE A 92 10.78 5.56 -0.03
CA PHE A 92 11.73 5.37 1.06
C PHE A 92 12.90 6.32 0.90
N HIS A 93 13.34 6.95 2.00
CA HIS A 93 14.43 7.91 2.06
C HIS A 93 15.48 7.42 3.03
N ARG A 94 16.71 7.19 2.55
CA ARG A 94 17.87 6.88 3.39
C ARG A 94 18.49 8.21 3.85
N ILE A 95 18.05 8.64 5.03
CA ILE A 95 18.45 9.94 5.62
C ILE A 95 19.72 9.88 6.47
N ASP A 96 20.28 8.69 6.66
CA ASP A 96 21.54 8.43 7.36
C ASP A 96 22.78 8.59 6.47
N LEU A 97 22.59 8.76 5.17
CA LEU A 97 23.66 8.91 4.20
C LEU A 97 24.05 10.39 4.06
N PRO A 98 25.29 10.70 3.59
CA PRO A 98 25.74 12.08 3.38
C PRO A 98 24.79 12.89 2.47
N GLU A 99 24.20 12.23 1.48
CA GLU A 99 23.12 12.74 0.65
C GLU A 99 21.92 11.82 0.78
N VAL A 100 20.72 12.40 0.92
CA VAL A 100 19.48 11.62 1.01
C VAL A 100 19.25 10.89 -0.31
N VAL A 101 19.02 9.59 -0.23
CA VAL A 101 18.72 8.75 -1.41
C VAL A 101 17.29 8.29 -1.35
N ASP A 102 16.55 8.55 -2.44
CA ASP A 102 15.15 8.21 -2.60
C ASP A 102 15.01 6.89 -3.36
N LEU A 103 14.28 5.96 -2.77
CA LEU A 103 13.99 4.65 -3.35
C LEU A 103 12.46 4.47 -3.46
N PRO A 104 11.87 4.67 -4.64
CA PRO A 104 10.45 4.42 -4.85
C PRO A 104 10.08 2.95 -4.58
N ALA A 105 8.97 2.72 -3.88
CA ALA A 105 8.45 1.38 -3.63
C ALA A 105 7.78 0.83 -4.90
N GLN A 106 8.61 0.32 -5.81
CA GLN A 106 8.19 -0.23 -7.09
C GLN A 106 8.81 -1.59 -7.33
N ALA A 107 8.08 -2.51 -7.97
CA ALA A 107 8.56 -3.86 -8.25
C ALA A 107 9.88 -3.89 -9.04
N ALA A 108 10.10 -2.93 -9.94
CA ALA A 108 11.35 -2.80 -10.70
C ALA A 108 12.57 -2.44 -9.83
N MET A 109 12.34 -1.87 -8.63
CA MET A 109 13.40 -1.53 -7.67
C MET A 109 13.79 -2.72 -6.78
N VAL A 110 13.03 -3.81 -6.78
CA VAL A 110 13.38 -5.04 -6.03
C VAL A 110 14.57 -5.71 -6.71
N LYS A 111 15.69 -5.81 -5.99
CA LYS A 111 16.95 -6.38 -6.50
C LYS A 111 17.41 -7.62 -5.74
N ASP A 112 16.93 -7.83 -4.54
CA ASP A 112 17.15 -9.05 -3.76
C ASP A 112 15.84 -9.49 -3.09
N THR A 113 15.61 -10.78 -3.07
CA THR A 113 14.41 -11.41 -2.51
C THR A 113 14.75 -12.59 -1.59
N ARG A 114 16.01 -12.68 -1.18
CA ARG A 114 16.45 -13.65 -0.18
C ARG A 114 16.02 -13.20 1.20
N MET A 115 15.11 -13.96 1.81
CA MET A 115 14.56 -13.72 3.15
C MET A 115 13.70 -12.45 3.33
N ALA A 116 13.74 -11.48 2.40
CA ALA A 116 12.96 -10.24 2.44
C ALA A 116 12.90 -9.59 1.06
N SER A 117 11.95 -8.68 0.85
CA SER A 117 11.94 -7.80 -0.34
C SER A 117 12.87 -6.61 -0.12
N VAL A 118 13.87 -6.46 -1.00
CA VAL A 118 14.92 -5.43 -0.92
C VAL A 118 14.83 -4.49 -2.11
N LEU A 119 14.51 -3.24 -1.85
CA LEU A 119 14.58 -2.16 -2.84
C LEU A 119 16.02 -1.67 -2.98
N SER A 120 16.51 -1.43 -4.20
CA SER A 120 17.84 -0.87 -4.44
C SER A 120 17.93 -0.17 -5.79
N ASP A 121 18.73 0.87 -5.86
CA ASP A 121 19.21 1.53 -7.09
C ASP A 121 20.53 0.94 -7.61
N GLY A 122 21.07 -0.10 -6.95
CA GLY A 122 22.34 -0.74 -7.21
C GLY A 122 23.49 -0.26 -6.29
N LYS A 123 23.33 0.84 -5.56
CA LYS A 123 24.32 1.37 -4.60
C LYS A 123 23.76 1.41 -3.18
N VAL A 124 22.54 1.90 -3.06
CA VAL A 124 21.84 2.04 -1.78
C VAL A 124 20.66 1.06 -1.76
N ARG A 125 20.33 0.56 -0.58
CA ARG A 125 19.23 -0.39 -0.40
C ARG A 125 18.38 -0.06 0.81
N VAL A 126 17.12 -0.52 0.75
CA VAL A 126 16.19 -0.65 1.87
C VAL A 126 15.61 -2.05 1.84
N SER A 127 15.81 -2.82 2.91
CA SER A 127 15.33 -4.21 3.02
C SER A 127 14.12 -4.35 3.95
N THR A 128 13.45 -5.50 3.87
CA THR A 128 12.33 -5.90 4.74
C THR A 128 11.17 -4.90 4.64
N VAL A 129 10.82 -4.54 3.39
CA VAL A 129 9.76 -3.54 3.15
C VAL A 129 8.37 -4.14 3.20
N GLU A 130 8.23 -5.46 3.05
CA GLU A 130 6.98 -6.20 2.87
C GLU A 130 5.96 -5.98 3.99
N HIS A 131 6.36 -5.97 5.26
CA HIS A 131 5.42 -5.81 6.37
C HIS A 131 4.81 -4.39 6.43
N LEU A 132 5.65 -3.36 6.21
CA LEU A 132 5.16 -1.98 6.10
C LEU A 132 4.28 -1.81 4.86
N MET A 133 4.72 -2.32 3.71
CA MET A 133 3.94 -2.28 2.46
C MET A 133 2.60 -3.00 2.61
N SER A 134 2.56 -4.11 3.34
CA SER A 134 1.34 -4.85 3.67
C SER A 134 0.36 -4.00 4.50
N ALA A 135 0.86 -3.30 5.53
CA ALA A 135 0.05 -2.37 6.33
C ALA A 135 -0.52 -1.22 5.49
N LEU A 136 0.31 -0.65 4.59
CA LEU A 136 -0.10 0.42 3.68
C LEU A 136 -1.18 -0.05 2.71
N ALA A 137 -1.03 -1.25 2.14
CA ALA A 137 -2.03 -1.88 1.29
C ALA A 137 -3.35 -2.10 2.04
N GLY A 138 -3.28 -2.71 3.23
CA GLY A 138 -4.45 -3.03 4.06
C GLY A 138 -5.23 -1.80 4.53
N LEU A 139 -4.57 -0.67 4.71
CA LEU A 139 -5.19 0.61 5.06
C LEU A 139 -5.49 1.50 3.85
N GLY A 140 -5.07 1.08 2.66
CA GLY A 140 -5.28 1.79 1.40
C GLY A 140 -4.56 3.14 1.33
N ILE A 141 -3.33 3.24 1.86
CA ILE A 141 -2.48 4.42 1.80
C ILE A 141 -1.75 4.45 0.45
N ASP A 142 -2.00 5.46 -0.36
CA ASP A 142 -1.42 5.60 -1.69
C ASP A 142 -0.11 6.37 -1.71
N ASN A 143 0.03 7.38 -0.82
CA ASN A 143 1.13 8.33 -0.86
C ASN A 143 1.75 8.49 0.53
N LEU A 144 3.05 8.21 0.66
CA LEU A 144 3.76 8.30 1.93
C LEU A 144 5.26 8.50 1.70
N HIS A 145 5.89 9.35 2.50
CA HIS A 145 7.33 9.39 2.67
C HIS A 145 7.73 8.54 3.87
N VAL A 146 8.74 7.69 3.69
CA VAL A 146 9.27 6.76 4.69
C VAL A 146 10.75 7.05 4.90
N ASP A 147 11.10 7.79 5.96
CA ASP A 147 12.50 8.11 6.26
C ASP A 147 13.10 7.04 7.17
N LEU A 148 14.30 6.59 6.85
CA LEU A 148 15.04 5.56 7.57
C LEU A 148 16.46 6.02 7.89
N THR A 149 16.90 5.75 9.13
CA THR A 149 18.28 5.99 9.59
C THR A 149 19.17 4.74 9.48
N ALA A 150 18.74 3.72 8.75
CA ALA A 150 19.53 2.53 8.43
C ALA A 150 18.95 1.84 7.18
N GLU A 151 19.61 0.77 6.72
CA GLU A 151 19.32 0.05 5.47
C GLU A 151 18.13 -0.92 5.54
N GLU A 152 17.41 -0.98 6.65
CA GLU A 152 16.35 -1.96 6.86
C GLU A 152 15.18 -1.34 7.61
N VAL A 153 13.95 -1.66 7.19
CA VAL A 153 12.73 -1.30 7.92
C VAL A 153 12.75 -2.04 9.27
N PRO A 154 12.44 -1.39 10.42
CA PRO A 154 12.44 -2.08 11.70
C PRO A 154 11.41 -3.21 11.72
N ILE A 155 11.79 -4.37 12.25
CA ILE A 155 10.92 -5.56 12.28
C ILE A 155 9.73 -5.41 13.23
N MET A 156 9.83 -4.53 14.19
CA MET A 156 8.85 -4.29 15.24
C MET A 156 8.54 -5.57 16.03
N ASP A 157 7.28 -6.02 16.00
CA ASP A 157 6.83 -7.26 16.63
C ASP A 157 6.81 -8.48 15.66
N GLY A 158 7.42 -8.31 14.49
CA GLY A 158 7.45 -9.34 13.44
C GLY A 158 6.21 -9.41 12.56
N SER A 159 5.23 -8.55 12.79
CA SER A 159 3.98 -8.48 12.04
C SER A 159 3.76 -7.09 11.42
N ALA A 160 2.64 -6.86 10.77
CA ALA A 160 2.24 -5.54 10.28
C ALA A 160 1.44 -4.73 11.33
N ALA A 161 1.11 -5.30 12.48
CA ALA A 161 0.20 -4.70 13.45
C ALA A 161 0.72 -3.37 14.02
N THR A 162 2.01 -3.29 14.30
CA THR A 162 2.62 -2.05 14.81
C THR A 162 2.56 -0.94 13.77
N PHE A 163 2.78 -1.25 12.49
CA PHE A 163 2.64 -0.27 11.40
C PHE A 163 1.19 0.18 11.22
N VAL A 164 0.23 -0.75 11.30
CA VAL A 164 -1.21 -0.41 11.30
C VAL A 164 -1.54 0.54 12.45
N TYR A 165 -1.04 0.28 13.67
CA TYR A 165 -1.22 1.16 14.82
C TYR A 165 -0.64 2.56 14.58
N LEU A 166 0.59 2.66 14.09
CA LEU A 166 1.26 3.94 13.81
C LEU A 166 0.50 4.74 12.74
N LEU A 167 0.11 4.12 11.64
CA LEU A 167 -0.63 4.76 10.56
C LEU A 167 -2.01 5.26 11.02
N ARG A 168 -2.74 4.46 11.82
CA ARG A 168 -4.03 4.85 12.40
C ARG A 168 -3.87 5.98 13.43
N SER A 169 -2.82 5.94 14.25
CA SER A 169 -2.51 7.00 15.22
C SER A 169 -2.16 8.33 14.54
N ALA A 170 -1.44 8.28 13.41
CA ALA A 170 -1.16 9.45 12.57
C ALA A 170 -2.44 10.03 11.94
N GLY A 171 -3.52 9.25 11.92
CA GLY A 171 -4.77 9.55 11.22
C GLY A 171 -4.61 9.45 9.70
N ILE A 172 -5.66 9.02 9.01
CA ILE A 172 -5.67 8.88 7.56
C ILE A 172 -6.45 10.04 6.94
N GLN A 173 -5.95 10.57 5.83
CA GLN A 173 -6.54 11.70 5.12
C GLN A 173 -6.76 11.35 3.66
N GLU A 174 -7.98 11.61 3.16
CA GLU A 174 -8.27 11.60 1.74
C GLU A 174 -7.70 12.85 1.06
N GLN A 175 -7.19 12.67 -0.15
CA GLN A 175 -6.55 13.70 -0.95
C GLN A 175 -7.44 14.10 -2.15
N ALA A 176 -7.17 15.26 -2.75
CA ALA A 176 -7.97 15.79 -3.85
C ALA A 176 -7.66 15.16 -5.23
N SER A 177 -7.19 13.91 -5.24
CA SER A 177 -6.88 13.16 -6.47
C SER A 177 -7.61 11.83 -6.52
N PRO A 178 -8.08 11.38 -7.69
CA PRO A 178 -8.72 10.08 -7.84
C PRO A 178 -7.75 8.95 -7.50
N LYS A 179 -8.25 7.94 -6.77
CA LYS A 179 -7.52 6.71 -6.54
C LYS A 179 -7.53 5.86 -7.81
N GLN A 180 -6.36 5.40 -8.20
CA GLN A 180 -6.20 4.49 -9.32
C GLN A 180 -6.06 3.05 -8.83
N PHE A 181 -6.66 2.14 -9.59
CA PHE A 181 -6.62 0.70 -9.36
C PHE A 181 -6.05 0.01 -10.59
N LEU A 182 -5.35 -1.09 -10.39
CA LEU A 182 -4.94 -1.98 -11.47
C LEU A 182 -5.88 -3.19 -11.46
N ARG A 183 -6.74 -3.30 -12.48
CA ARG A 183 -7.62 -4.45 -12.66
C ARG A 183 -6.95 -5.49 -13.55
N VAL A 184 -6.88 -6.72 -13.09
CA VAL A 184 -6.39 -7.86 -13.86
C VAL A 184 -7.51 -8.35 -14.79
N LEU A 185 -7.19 -8.52 -16.08
CA LEU A 185 -8.13 -8.91 -17.14
C LEU A 185 -7.92 -10.35 -17.62
N LYS A 186 -6.72 -10.90 -17.43
CA LYS A 186 -6.34 -12.26 -17.83
C LYS A 186 -5.53 -12.92 -16.73
N ILE A 187 -5.54 -14.24 -16.70
CA ILE A 187 -4.69 -15.01 -15.79
C ILE A 187 -3.23 -14.78 -16.16
N VAL A 188 -2.42 -14.38 -15.19
CA VAL A 188 -0.97 -14.30 -15.29
C VAL A 188 -0.38 -15.19 -14.21
N GLU A 189 0.47 -16.15 -14.57
CA GLU A 189 1.08 -17.12 -13.65
C GLU A 189 2.59 -17.15 -13.80
N VAL A 190 3.29 -17.33 -12.70
CA VAL A 190 4.71 -17.72 -12.65
C VAL A 190 4.83 -19.04 -11.90
N ARG A 191 5.77 -19.90 -12.34
CA ARG A 191 5.95 -21.25 -11.78
C ARG A 191 7.43 -21.61 -11.76
N GLN A 192 7.86 -22.31 -10.72
CA GLN A 192 9.19 -22.90 -10.56
C GLN A 192 9.05 -24.37 -10.15
N GLY A 193 9.80 -25.25 -10.76
CA GLY A 193 9.72 -26.70 -10.53
C GLY A 193 8.49 -27.36 -11.15
N GLU A 194 8.38 -28.67 -10.94
CA GLU A 194 7.32 -29.51 -11.50
C GLU A 194 6.71 -30.44 -10.43
N GLY A 195 5.55 -31.01 -10.74
CA GLY A 195 4.86 -31.95 -9.86
C GLY A 195 4.52 -31.38 -8.50
N ASN A 196 4.66 -32.18 -7.45
CA ASN A 196 4.32 -31.82 -6.07
C ASN A 196 5.29 -30.80 -5.47
N ASP A 197 6.48 -30.63 -6.03
CA ASP A 197 7.47 -29.64 -5.55
C ASP A 197 7.34 -28.30 -6.26
N ALA A 198 6.39 -28.16 -7.19
CA ALA A 198 6.14 -26.93 -7.89
C ALA A 198 5.75 -25.81 -6.92
N LYS A 199 6.42 -24.65 -7.08
CA LYS A 199 6.07 -23.38 -6.43
C LYS A 199 5.49 -22.48 -7.51
N TRP A 200 4.36 -21.85 -7.21
CA TRP A 200 3.74 -20.99 -8.21
C TRP A 200 2.90 -19.89 -7.57
N ALA A 201 2.69 -18.83 -8.32
CA ALA A 201 1.81 -17.74 -7.97
C ALA A 201 1.11 -17.22 -9.21
N ARG A 202 -0.16 -16.85 -9.10
CA ARG A 202 -0.93 -16.28 -10.20
C ARG A 202 -1.90 -15.20 -9.75
N LEU A 203 -2.18 -14.31 -10.66
CA LEU A 203 -3.26 -13.33 -10.56
C LEU A 203 -4.38 -13.73 -11.52
N GLU A 204 -5.61 -13.68 -11.04
CA GLU A 204 -6.83 -14.00 -11.78
C GLU A 204 -7.76 -12.79 -11.78
N PRO A 205 -8.58 -12.57 -12.83
CA PRO A 205 -9.68 -11.62 -12.81
C PRO A 205 -10.60 -11.87 -11.62
N HIS A 206 -10.95 -10.80 -10.90
CA HIS A 206 -11.83 -10.85 -9.73
C HIS A 206 -12.47 -9.48 -9.47
N GLU A 207 -13.65 -9.46 -8.88
CA GLU A 207 -14.36 -8.23 -8.50
C GLU A 207 -14.01 -7.83 -7.06
N GLY A 208 -12.80 -7.29 -6.86
CA GLY A 208 -12.25 -6.92 -5.55
C GLY A 208 -10.83 -7.39 -5.37
N PHE A 209 -10.43 -7.66 -4.13
CA PHE A 209 -9.14 -8.24 -3.83
C PHE A 209 -9.30 -9.45 -2.89
N ALA A 210 -8.83 -10.59 -3.33
CA ALA A 210 -8.82 -11.83 -2.56
C ALA A 210 -7.46 -12.52 -2.68
N VAL A 211 -7.09 -13.28 -1.64
CA VAL A 211 -5.82 -14.02 -1.56
C VAL A 211 -6.09 -15.43 -1.10
N ALA A 212 -5.65 -16.43 -1.86
CA ALA A 212 -5.63 -17.84 -1.49
C ALA A 212 -4.19 -18.35 -1.48
N PHE A 213 -3.72 -18.89 -0.36
CA PHE A 213 -2.33 -19.27 -0.19
C PHE A 213 -2.19 -20.65 0.44
N SER A 214 -1.32 -21.49 -0.14
CA SER A 214 -0.91 -22.79 0.41
C SER A 214 0.56 -22.78 0.79
N ILE A 215 0.90 -23.31 1.98
CA ILE A 215 2.26 -23.50 2.46
C ILE A 215 2.58 -25.00 2.58
N ASP A 216 3.87 -25.36 2.54
CA ASP A 216 4.38 -26.70 2.79
C ASP A 216 5.82 -26.58 3.32
N PHE A 217 5.97 -26.56 4.64
CA PHE A 217 7.27 -26.44 5.31
C PHE A 217 7.77 -27.77 5.88
N ARG A 218 6.94 -28.84 5.85
CA ARG A 218 7.27 -30.19 6.36
C ARG A 218 7.82 -30.14 7.78
N HIS A 219 7.14 -29.42 8.68
CA HIS A 219 7.57 -29.23 10.06
C HIS A 219 6.41 -29.53 11.02
N PRO A 220 6.58 -30.37 12.08
CA PRO A 220 5.48 -30.80 12.95
C PRO A 220 4.64 -29.65 13.53
N ALA A 221 5.29 -28.55 13.96
CA ALA A 221 4.59 -27.40 14.50
C ALA A 221 3.73 -26.67 13.45
N ILE A 222 4.14 -26.69 12.17
CA ILE A 222 3.39 -26.08 11.06
C ILE A 222 2.33 -27.05 10.55
N ASP A 223 2.67 -28.34 10.42
CA ASP A 223 1.74 -29.40 9.96
C ASP A 223 0.54 -29.58 10.91
N SER A 224 0.69 -29.19 12.19
CA SER A 224 -0.40 -29.16 13.17
C SER A 224 -1.37 -27.97 12.99
N THR A 225 -1.06 -27.05 12.09
CA THR A 225 -1.87 -25.86 11.77
C THR A 225 -2.45 -25.97 10.36
N ALA A 226 -3.31 -25.01 9.98
CA ALA A 226 -3.79 -24.96 8.61
C ALA A 226 -2.67 -24.58 7.63
N SER A 227 -2.46 -25.43 6.62
CA SER A 227 -1.52 -25.19 5.51
C SER A 227 -2.10 -24.37 4.36
N PHE A 228 -3.38 -24.02 4.42
CA PHE A 228 -4.10 -23.22 3.45
C PHE A 228 -4.99 -22.19 4.13
N ALA A 229 -5.02 -20.98 3.58
CA ALA A 229 -5.98 -19.98 3.96
C ALA A 229 -6.44 -19.19 2.72
N GLU A 230 -7.69 -18.77 2.73
CA GLU A 230 -8.29 -17.87 1.76
C GLU A 230 -8.91 -16.69 2.47
N ILE A 231 -8.60 -15.48 2.02
CA ILE A 231 -9.07 -14.21 2.56
C ILE A 231 -9.69 -13.41 1.43
N ASP A 232 -10.98 -13.09 1.55
CA ASP A 232 -11.66 -12.14 0.68
C ASP A 232 -11.81 -10.82 1.44
N PHE A 233 -11.06 -9.81 1.04
CA PHE A 233 -11.11 -8.50 1.69
C PHE A 233 -12.44 -7.74 1.50
N ALA A 234 -13.39 -8.29 0.76
CA ALA A 234 -14.77 -7.79 0.75
C ALA A 234 -15.51 -8.12 2.05
N THR A 235 -15.18 -9.24 2.69
CA THR A 235 -15.81 -9.76 3.92
C THR A 235 -14.85 -9.81 5.09
N ASP A 236 -13.56 -10.03 4.84
CA ASP A 236 -12.54 -10.21 5.84
C ASP A 236 -11.77 -8.92 6.12
N SER A 237 -11.55 -8.64 7.40
CA SER A 237 -10.77 -7.49 7.83
C SER A 237 -9.28 -7.80 7.77
N TYR A 238 -8.51 -7.06 6.98
CA TYR A 238 -7.04 -7.13 7.00
C TYR A 238 -6.49 -6.96 8.40
N VAL A 239 -6.99 -5.96 9.15
CA VAL A 239 -6.50 -5.64 10.50
C VAL A 239 -6.74 -6.80 11.47
N LYS A 240 -7.91 -7.45 11.40
CA LYS A 240 -8.27 -8.53 12.33
C LYS A 240 -7.68 -9.89 11.92
N GLN A 241 -7.66 -10.18 10.63
CA GLN A 241 -7.33 -11.50 10.12
C GLN A 241 -5.86 -11.69 9.74
N ILE A 242 -5.18 -10.61 9.30
CA ILE A 242 -3.84 -10.72 8.71
C ILE A 242 -2.78 -9.92 9.47
N SER A 243 -3.06 -8.67 9.85
CA SER A 243 -2.02 -7.72 10.27
C SER A 243 -1.17 -8.18 11.45
N ARG A 244 -1.66 -9.09 12.31
CA ARG A 244 -0.97 -9.57 13.51
C ARG A 244 -0.16 -10.84 13.31
N ALA A 245 -0.19 -11.45 12.12
CA ALA A 245 0.56 -12.67 11.83
C ALA A 245 2.07 -12.37 11.81
N ARG A 246 2.82 -13.05 12.68
CA ARG A 246 4.26 -12.84 12.85
C ARG A 246 5.08 -13.64 11.84
N THR A 247 6.24 -13.09 11.48
CA THR A 247 7.29 -13.86 10.81
C THR A 247 7.78 -15.01 11.69
N PHE A 248 8.39 -16.01 11.08
CA PHE A 248 8.83 -17.22 11.77
C PHE A 248 10.16 -17.72 11.25
N GLY A 249 10.85 -18.49 12.07
CA GLY A 249 12.12 -19.10 11.71
C GLY A 249 12.46 -20.32 12.58
N PHE A 250 13.45 -21.06 12.13
CA PHE A 250 13.89 -22.31 12.75
C PHE A 250 15.22 -22.10 13.47
N VAL A 251 15.32 -22.62 14.72
CA VAL A 251 16.54 -22.51 15.55
C VAL A 251 17.76 -23.08 14.83
N ASN A 252 17.61 -24.22 14.16
CA ASN A 252 18.70 -24.89 13.45
C ASN A 252 19.24 -24.06 12.26
N GLU A 253 18.47 -23.10 11.74
CA GLU A 253 18.90 -22.20 10.65
C GLU A 253 19.54 -20.91 11.18
N VAL A 254 19.28 -20.55 12.46
CA VAL A 254 19.70 -19.24 13.02
C VAL A 254 21.21 -19.05 12.98
N GLU A 255 22.00 -20.09 13.29
CA GLU A 255 23.46 -20.00 13.28
C GLU A 255 24.01 -19.78 11.86
N ALA A 256 23.47 -20.52 10.89
CA ALA A 256 23.83 -20.35 9.48
C ALA A 256 23.42 -18.97 8.94
N LEU A 257 22.22 -18.50 9.29
CA LEU A 257 21.74 -17.17 8.92
C LEU A 257 22.60 -16.06 9.52
N ARG A 258 22.97 -16.16 10.82
CA ARG A 258 23.84 -15.19 11.49
C ARG A 258 25.25 -15.17 10.89
N SER A 259 25.78 -16.32 10.53
CA SER A 259 27.07 -16.43 9.84
C SER A 259 27.03 -15.79 8.45
N ALA A 260 25.88 -15.85 7.77
CA ALA A 260 25.61 -15.15 6.52
C ALA A 260 25.25 -13.65 6.69
N GLY A 261 25.27 -13.14 7.93
CA GLY A 261 24.94 -11.75 8.23
C GLY A 261 23.46 -11.43 8.31
N LEU A 262 22.59 -12.46 8.39
CA LEU A 262 21.14 -12.36 8.49
C LEU A 262 20.64 -12.71 9.90
N ALA A 263 19.37 -12.44 10.19
CA ALA A 263 18.67 -12.76 11.45
C ALA A 263 19.40 -12.28 12.73
N ARG A 264 20.23 -11.20 12.63
CA ARG A 264 21.01 -10.67 13.77
C ARG A 264 20.15 -9.97 14.81
N GLY A 265 18.99 -9.42 14.40
CA GLY A 265 18.02 -8.76 15.27
C GLY A 265 16.83 -9.66 15.65
N GLY A 266 16.82 -10.92 15.19
CA GLY A 266 15.76 -11.87 15.49
C GLY A 266 15.72 -12.29 16.97
N SER A 267 14.53 -12.28 17.56
CA SER A 267 14.25 -12.67 18.94
C SER A 267 12.85 -13.26 19.08
N PHE A 268 12.53 -13.82 20.25
CA PHE A 268 11.17 -14.28 20.57
C PHE A 268 10.12 -13.15 20.58
N ASP A 269 10.55 -11.88 20.69
CA ASP A 269 9.65 -10.73 20.70
C ASP A 269 9.19 -10.34 19.28
N ASN A 270 9.93 -10.77 18.24
CA ASN A 270 9.70 -10.33 16.86
C ASN A 270 9.64 -11.47 15.83
N ALA A 271 9.62 -12.71 16.27
CA ALA A 271 9.44 -13.87 15.40
C ALA A 271 8.82 -15.05 16.17
N ILE A 272 8.09 -15.91 15.47
CA ILE A 272 7.78 -17.25 15.96
C ILE A 272 9.03 -18.09 15.74
N VAL A 273 9.61 -18.60 16.82
CA VAL A 273 10.82 -19.41 16.79
C VAL A 273 10.45 -20.86 17.05
N MET A 274 10.91 -21.76 16.19
CA MET A 274 10.63 -23.20 16.28
C MET A 274 11.91 -23.99 16.43
N ASP A 275 11.88 -25.03 17.32
CA ASP A 275 12.87 -26.09 17.28
C ASP A 275 12.44 -27.16 16.26
N GLU A 276 12.94 -28.36 16.34
CA GLU A 276 12.62 -29.48 15.44
C GLU A 276 11.17 -30.01 15.58
N TYR A 277 10.47 -29.64 16.66
CA TYR A 277 9.18 -30.26 17.02
C TYR A 277 8.07 -29.25 17.29
N ARG A 278 8.40 -28.07 17.85
CA ARG A 278 7.39 -27.18 18.43
C ARG A 278 7.75 -25.69 18.32
N VAL A 279 6.75 -24.84 18.54
CA VAL A 279 6.93 -23.41 18.80
C VAL A 279 7.53 -23.21 20.20
N LEU A 280 8.56 -22.36 20.29
CA LEU A 280 9.28 -22.07 21.54
C LEU A 280 8.78 -20.80 22.25
N ASN A 281 8.02 -19.94 21.56
CA ASN A 281 7.44 -18.75 22.15
C ASN A 281 6.44 -19.13 23.26
N SER A 282 6.62 -18.59 24.46
CA SER A 282 5.79 -18.91 25.62
C SER A 282 4.33 -18.46 25.48
N ASP A 283 4.08 -17.43 24.66
CA ASP A 283 2.74 -16.89 24.33
C ASP A 283 2.02 -17.67 23.21
N GLY A 284 2.70 -18.68 22.61
CA GLY A 284 2.15 -19.50 21.53
C GLY A 284 1.89 -18.73 20.26
N LEU A 285 0.88 -19.16 19.49
CA LEU A 285 0.44 -18.52 18.25
C LEU A 285 -0.66 -17.49 18.49
N ARG A 286 -0.71 -16.43 17.68
CA ARG A 286 -1.76 -15.41 17.70
C ARG A 286 -3.01 -15.81 16.91
N TYR A 287 -2.86 -16.75 15.98
CA TYR A 287 -3.91 -17.38 15.18
C TYR A 287 -3.60 -18.87 15.02
N ASP A 288 -4.62 -19.70 14.94
CA ASP A 288 -4.44 -21.14 14.70
C ASP A 288 -3.78 -21.45 13.34
N ASP A 289 -3.84 -20.49 12.42
CA ASP A 289 -3.31 -20.52 11.06
C ASP A 289 -2.26 -19.40 10.83
N GLU A 290 -1.50 -19.01 11.88
CA GLU A 290 -0.60 -17.84 11.84
C GLU A 290 0.47 -17.96 10.75
N PHE A 291 1.02 -19.14 10.50
CA PHE A 291 2.08 -19.33 9.50
C PHE A 291 1.61 -19.00 8.08
N VAL A 292 0.48 -19.54 7.66
CA VAL A 292 -0.07 -19.24 6.32
C VAL A 292 -0.58 -17.82 6.24
N LYS A 293 -1.14 -17.25 7.30
CA LYS A 293 -1.54 -15.84 7.36
C LYS A 293 -0.35 -14.90 7.26
N HIS A 294 0.80 -15.26 7.82
CA HIS A 294 2.01 -14.46 7.63
C HIS A 294 2.46 -14.48 6.15
N LYS A 295 2.40 -15.63 5.47
CA LYS A 295 2.69 -15.68 4.03
C LYS A 295 1.71 -14.86 3.19
N ILE A 296 0.45 -14.76 3.63
CA ILE A 296 -0.53 -13.82 3.02
C ILE A 296 -0.12 -12.36 3.30
N LEU A 297 0.31 -12.03 4.52
CA LEU A 297 0.80 -10.70 4.89
C LEU A 297 1.95 -10.27 3.96
N ASP A 298 2.97 -11.13 3.80
CA ASP A 298 4.11 -10.92 2.91
C ASP A 298 3.65 -10.69 1.46
N ALA A 299 2.77 -11.57 0.96
CA ALA A 299 2.27 -11.47 -0.41
C ALA A 299 1.51 -10.15 -0.66
N VAL A 300 0.66 -9.71 0.29
CA VAL A 300 -0.06 -8.43 0.19
C VAL A 300 0.93 -7.27 0.08
N GLY A 301 2.01 -7.28 0.86
CA GLY A 301 3.06 -6.25 0.81
C GLY A 301 3.87 -6.27 -0.48
N ASP A 302 4.32 -7.45 -0.91
CA ASP A 302 5.08 -7.65 -2.15
C ASP A 302 4.27 -7.22 -3.38
N LEU A 303 2.99 -7.60 -3.44
CA LEU A 303 2.09 -7.22 -4.53
C LEU A 303 1.82 -5.72 -4.56
N TYR A 304 1.83 -5.04 -3.40
CA TYR A 304 1.60 -3.59 -3.35
C TYR A 304 2.77 -2.78 -3.96
N LEU A 305 3.93 -3.39 -4.19
CA LEU A 305 5.04 -2.81 -4.96
C LEU A 305 4.70 -2.57 -6.43
N ILE A 306 3.54 -3.02 -6.91
CA ILE A 306 2.98 -2.60 -8.21
C ILE A 306 2.59 -1.11 -8.22
N GLY A 307 2.48 -0.47 -7.04
CA GLY A 307 2.20 0.95 -6.86
C GLY A 307 0.73 1.34 -6.92
N LYS A 308 -0.18 0.37 -7.00
CA LYS A 308 -1.63 0.58 -7.01
C LYS A 308 -2.36 -0.59 -6.34
N PRO A 309 -3.54 -0.38 -5.72
CA PRO A 309 -4.38 -1.50 -5.29
C PRO A 309 -4.77 -2.38 -6.47
N LEU A 310 -4.67 -3.69 -6.27
CA LEU A 310 -5.05 -4.70 -7.25
C LEU A 310 -6.55 -5.03 -7.15
N VAL A 311 -7.24 -5.04 -8.28
CA VAL A 311 -8.56 -5.65 -8.46
C VAL A 311 -8.32 -7.00 -9.11
N ALA A 312 -8.13 -8.03 -8.28
CA ALA A 312 -7.71 -9.36 -8.69
C ALA A 312 -7.88 -10.38 -7.56
N ARG A 313 -7.86 -11.67 -7.88
CA ARG A 313 -7.59 -12.75 -6.95
C ARG A 313 -6.15 -13.22 -7.12
N TYR A 314 -5.40 -13.23 -6.03
CA TYR A 314 -4.06 -13.81 -5.99
C TYR A 314 -4.16 -15.23 -5.43
N VAL A 315 -3.59 -16.20 -6.14
CA VAL A 315 -3.56 -17.60 -5.71
C VAL A 315 -2.12 -18.10 -5.76
N ALA A 316 -1.66 -18.72 -4.67
CA ALA A 316 -0.28 -19.17 -4.58
C ALA A 316 -0.12 -20.50 -3.85
N CYS A 317 0.88 -21.25 -4.27
CA CYS A 317 1.33 -22.45 -3.62
C CYS A 317 2.84 -22.36 -3.39
N LYS A 318 3.28 -22.39 -2.12
CA LYS A 318 4.69 -22.33 -1.71
C LYS A 318 5.43 -21.09 -2.25
N SER A 319 4.73 -20.00 -2.51
CA SER A 319 5.31 -18.76 -3.03
C SER A 319 6.13 -18.04 -1.94
N GLY A 320 6.95 -17.11 -2.37
CA GLY A 320 7.72 -16.18 -1.57
C GLY A 320 8.08 -14.95 -2.37
N HIS A 321 8.88 -14.04 -1.79
CA HIS A 321 9.19 -12.72 -2.36
C HIS A 321 9.66 -12.78 -3.82
N ALA A 322 10.49 -13.78 -4.18
CA ALA A 322 10.99 -13.94 -5.55
C ALA A 322 9.86 -14.19 -6.56
N LEU A 323 8.95 -15.14 -6.28
CA LEU A 323 7.82 -15.44 -7.16
C LEU A 323 6.80 -14.30 -7.17
N ASN A 324 6.55 -13.67 -6.02
CA ASN A 324 5.65 -12.53 -5.93
C ASN A 324 6.14 -11.38 -6.81
N ASN A 325 7.43 -11.03 -6.73
CA ASN A 325 8.01 -9.97 -7.57
C ASN A 325 8.03 -10.36 -9.04
N GLN A 326 8.39 -11.61 -9.39
CA GLN A 326 8.35 -12.11 -10.77
C GLN A 326 6.94 -12.02 -11.37
N LEU A 327 5.90 -12.35 -10.57
CA LEU A 327 4.51 -12.26 -11.01
C LEU A 327 4.11 -10.82 -11.32
N VAL A 328 4.46 -9.87 -10.43
CA VAL A 328 4.20 -8.44 -10.64
C VAL A 328 4.90 -7.93 -11.90
N LEU A 329 6.19 -8.25 -12.07
CA LEU A 329 6.95 -7.87 -13.27
C LEU A 329 6.38 -8.49 -14.54
N LYS A 330 5.96 -9.78 -14.49
CA LYS A 330 5.32 -10.46 -15.60
C LYS A 330 3.99 -9.83 -15.99
N LEU A 331 3.17 -9.43 -15.01
CA LEU A 331 1.91 -8.72 -15.26
C LEU A 331 2.19 -7.38 -15.95
N LEU A 332 3.11 -6.56 -15.42
CA LEU A 332 3.46 -5.25 -15.97
C LEU A 332 4.06 -5.33 -17.40
N ALA A 333 4.67 -6.45 -17.75
CA ALA A 333 5.18 -6.71 -19.10
C ALA A 333 4.09 -7.10 -20.12
N GLN A 334 2.82 -7.26 -19.68
CA GLN A 334 1.68 -7.67 -20.51
C GLN A 334 0.57 -6.60 -20.48
N PRO A 335 0.67 -5.50 -21.25
CA PRO A 335 -0.30 -4.40 -21.20
C PRO A 335 -1.76 -4.79 -21.48
N ASP A 336 -1.98 -5.91 -22.16
CA ASP A 336 -3.29 -6.47 -22.47
C ASP A 336 -3.86 -7.37 -21.34
N ALA A 337 -3.09 -7.62 -20.29
CA ALA A 337 -3.50 -8.41 -19.14
C ALA A 337 -4.08 -7.59 -18.00
N PHE A 338 -4.03 -6.26 -18.08
CA PHE A 338 -4.58 -5.37 -17.06
C PHE A 338 -5.06 -4.04 -17.64
N GLU A 339 -5.81 -3.30 -16.84
CA GLU A 339 -6.15 -1.89 -17.09
C GLU A 339 -5.96 -1.05 -15.83
N ILE A 340 -5.66 0.23 -16.02
CA ILE A 340 -5.67 1.22 -14.94
C ILE A 340 -7.01 1.93 -14.98
N MET A 341 -7.72 1.92 -13.84
CA MET A 341 -9.04 2.51 -13.74
C MET A 341 -9.23 3.29 -12.43
N SER A 342 -10.28 4.09 -12.38
CA SER A 342 -10.74 4.79 -11.18
C SER A 342 -12.24 4.64 -11.05
N TYR A 343 -12.76 4.61 -9.83
CA TYR A 343 -14.18 4.56 -9.57
C TYR A 343 -14.74 5.97 -9.38
N ALA A 344 -15.89 6.26 -10.00
CA ALA A 344 -16.55 7.56 -9.93
C ALA A 344 -17.09 7.89 -8.52
N SER A 345 -17.19 6.88 -7.64
CA SER A 345 -17.52 7.09 -6.22
C SER A 345 -17.03 5.90 -5.38
N ALA A 346 -16.89 6.11 -4.06
CA ALA A 346 -16.61 5.03 -3.13
C ALA A 346 -17.69 3.94 -3.15
N ALA A 347 -18.95 4.30 -3.44
CA ALA A 347 -20.06 3.35 -3.54
C ALA A 347 -19.95 2.40 -4.73
N GLN A 348 -19.23 2.79 -5.78
CA GLN A 348 -19.01 1.95 -6.97
C GLN A 348 -17.75 1.08 -6.85
N ALA A 349 -16.82 1.43 -5.97
CA ALA A 349 -15.63 0.62 -5.75
C ALA A 349 -16.01 -0.72 -5.08
N PRO A 350 -15.28 -1.81 -5.33
CA PRO A 350 -15.49 -3.07 -4.61
C PRO A 350 -15.39 -2.89 -3.09
N GLN A 351 -16.15 -3.70 -2.35
CA GLN A 351 -16.24 -3.64 -0.89
C GLN A 351 -14.86 -3.75 -0.23
N ALA A 352 -13.96 -4.56 -0.79
CA ALA A 352 -12.59 -4.75 -0.34
C ALA A 352 -11.79 -3.44 -0.13
N PHE A 353 -12.16 -2.34 -0.79
CA PHE A 353 -11.43 -1.06 -0.72
C PHE A 353 -12.17 0.03 0.06
N ARG A 354 -13.41 -0.23 0.55
CA ARG A 354 -14.27 0.79 1.17
C ARG A 354 -14.03 1.00 2.65
N HIS A 355 -13.48 0.00 3.34
CA HIS A 355 -13.46 -0.07 4.80
C HIS A 355 -12.06 0.07 5.40
N GLU A 356 -11.98 -0.08 6.69
CA GLU A 356 -10.84 -0.38 7.57
C GLU A 356 -10.01 0.80 8.07
N TRP A 357 -9.97 1.92 7.40
CA TRP A 357 -9.24 3.09 7.91
C TRP A 357 -10.05 3.95 8.89
N LYS A 358 -11.38 3.82 8.88
CA LYS A 358 -12.22 4.45 9.90
C LYS A 358 -12.10 3.63 11.17
N LEU A 359 -11.66 4.29 12.22
CA LEU A 359 -11.74 3.72 13.56
C LEU A 359 -13.20 3.39 13.83
N ALA A 360 -13.51 2.11 14.08
CA ALA A 360 -14.78 1.73 14.64
C ALA A 360 -14.84 2.22 16.08
#